data_a2198193fbbd87279693113abfc2460c
#
_entry.id   a2198193fbbd87279693113abfc2460c
#
_cell.length_a   1.000
_cell.length_b   1.000
_cell.length_c   1.000
_cell.angle_alpha   90.00
_cell.angle_beta   90.00
_cell.angle_gamma   90.00
#
_symmetry.space_group_name_H-M   'P 1'
#
loop_
_entity.id
_entity.type
_entity.pdbx_description
1 polymer ?
#
loop_
_entity_poly.entity_id
_entity_poly.type
_entity_poly.pdbx_seq_one_letter_code
_entity_poly.pdbx_strand_id
1 'polypeptide(L)'
;MNQENTSAPAENKMGTMPIGKLLFNMSLPMMISMLVQALYNIVDSIFVAKLSENALTAVSLAFPLQTLLIAVGTGTGVGMNALLSKSLGEKNFKKANATASNAAVLYFFSYLVFFILGFTIVRPFYASQIGNADQEIMELGIEYLSTVMIFSFGLLAQVFFERLLTSTGRTIFSMTSKLTGAITNIILDPILIFGLLGAPKMGVTGAAVATVIGQCVAALVAGFCNHRYNHDMKLKFHGFRLDFHIIGTIYAVGIPTIIMQSIGSVMTYCMNRILIEFSSTATAVFGVYFKLQSFFFMPVFGLNNGITPIIAYNYGAGQRKRMLKTIKLSMLVAFCLTFIGFLCFEGIPQILLGMFNASDEMLTIGVPALRIIGIHYLIAWFCIVSGTVFQALGKAFFSMIVSIMRQLFVLIPAAYILAKLGGLHVVWWSFPIAEVISLMVSSFFLVRINRTIISRVPEGKL
;
A
#
# COMPACT_ATOMS: atom_id res chain seq x y z
N MET A 1 46.68 -24.31 -7.74
CA MET A 1 46.01 -23.32 -8.60
C MET A 1 44.60 -23.81 -8.88
N ASN A 2 43.68 -23.50 -7.98
CA ASN A 2 42.26 -23.80 -8.20
C ASN A 2 41.64 -22.59 -8.92
N GLN A 3 41.32 -22.74 -10.18
CA GLN A 3 40.46 -21.83 -10.90
C GLN A 3 39.05 -21.98 -10.31
N GLU A 4 38.65 -21.04 -9.43
CA GLU A 4 37.23 -20.84 -9.13
C GLU A 4 36.54 -20.49 -10.44
N ASN A 5 35.75 -21.43 -10.95
CA ASN A 5 34.79 -21.22 -12.02
C ASN A 5 33.74 -20.24 -11.52
N THR A 6 34.03 -18.93 -11.56
CA THR A 6 33.06 -17.87 -11.41
C THR A 6 32.20 -17.82 -12.68
N SER A 7 31.23 -18.75 -12.79
CA SER A 7 30.15 -18.59 -13.75
C SER A 7 29.54 -17.21 -13.52
N ALA A 8 29.54 -16.38 -14.55
CA ALA A 8 28.88 -15.06 -14.50
C ALA A 8 27.46 -15.25 -13.95
N PRO A 9 27.02 -14.41 -12.98
CA PRO A 9 25.68 -14.56 -12.43
C PRO A 9 24.66 -14.52 -13.56
N ALA A 10 23.75 -15.50 -13.57
CA ALA A 10 22.71 -15.60 -14.59
C ALA A 10 21.97 -14.25 -14.68
N GLU A 11 21.81 -13.74 -15.90
CA GLU A 11 21.14 -12.44 -16.09
C GLU A 11 19.73 -12.46 -15.48
N ASN A 12 19.43 -11.44 -14.67
CA ASN A 12 18.15 -11.36 -14.00
C ASN A 12 17.01 -11.26 -15.04
N LYS A 13 15.94 -12.03 -14.83
CA LYS A 13 14.77 -12.08 -15.74
C LYS A 13 14.16 -10.71 -16.06
N MET A 14 14.34 -9.69 -15.19
CA MET A 14 13.86 -8.33 -15.43
C MET A 14 14.54 -7.68 -16.64
N GLY A 15 15.77 -8.08 -16.97
CA GLY A 15 16.50 -7.60 -18.15
C GLY A 15 16.28 -8.44 -19.43
N THR A 16 15.90 -9.73 -19.30
CA THR A 16 15.93 -10.67 -20.43
C THR A 16 14.57 -11.17 -20.88
N MET A 17 13.63 -11.38 -19.93
CA MET A 17 12.31 -11.95 -20.24
C MET A 17 11.47 -10.99 -21.10
N PRO A 18 10.66 -11.46 -22.08
CA PRO A 18 9.71 -10.63 -22.81
C PRO A 18 8.76 -9.87 -21.87
N ILE A 19 8.57 -8.56 -22.11
CA ILE A 19 7.90 -7.65 -21.17
C ILE A 19 6.48 -8.10 -20.79
N GLY A 20 5.67 -8.60 -21.75
CA GLY A 20 4.32 -9.08 -21.43
C GLY A 20 4.33 -10.24 -20.43
N LYS A 21 5.20 -11.23 -20.64
CA LYS A 21 5.38 -12.39 -19.75
C LYS A 21 5.97 -11.96 -18.40
N LEU A 22 6.93 -11.04 -18.42
CA LEU A 22 7.55 -10.48 -17.21
C LEU A 22 6.52 -9.73 -16.36
N LEU A 23 5.72 -8.85 -16.98
CA LEU A 23 4.68 -8.09 -16.30
C LEU A 23 3.67 -9.04 -15.63
N PHE A 24 3.19 -10.06 -16.36
CA PHE A 24 2.27 -11.05 -15.82
C PHE A 24 2.89 -11.80 -14.63
N ASN A 25 4.11 -12.31 -14.79
CA ASN A 25 4.81 -13.07 -13.74
C ASN A 25 5.13 -12.26 -12.49
N MET A 26 5.28 -10.95 -12.60
CA MET A 26 5.61 -10.10 -11.46
C MET A 26 4.38 -9.42 -10.84
N SER A 27 3.43 -9.01 -11.68
CA SER A 27 2.28 -8.25 -11.19
C SER A 27 1.14 -9.15 -10.71
N LEU A 28 0.85 -10.27 -11.37
CA LEU A 28 -0.26 -11.14 -10.96
C LEU A 28 -0.10 -11.67 -9.52
N PRO A 29 1.07 -12.18 -9.08
CA PRO A 29 1.25 -12.56 -7.68
C PRO A 29 1.02 -11.40 -6.71
N MET A 30 1.47 -10.19 -7.07
CA MET A 30 1.28 -9.02 -6.22
C MET A 30 -0.18 -8.55 -6.17
N MET A 31 -0.93 -8.67 -7.28
CA MET A 31 -2.37 -8.40 -7.33
C MET A 31 -3.14 -9.36 -6.42
N ILE A 32 -2.83 -10.67 -6.51
CA ILE A 32 -3.43 -11.68 -5.63
C ILE A 32 -3.09 -11.40 -4.16
N SER A 33 -1.84 -11.05 -3.86
CA SER A 33 -1.43 -10.69 -2.49
C SER A 33 -2.23 -9.53 -1.92
N MET A 34 -2.49 -8.50 -2.73
CA MET A 34 -3.26 -7.33 -2.28
C MET A 34 -4.74 -7.66 -2.08
N LEU A 35 -5.33 -8.49 -2.95
CA LEU A 35 -6.71 -8.98 -2.77
C LEU A 35 -6.85 -9.83 -1.51
N VAL A 36 -5.92 -10.73 -1.26
CA VAL A 36 -5.91 -11.56 -0.04
C VAL A 36 -5.76 -10.68 1.20
N GLN A 37 -4.92 -9.66 1.16
CA GLN A 37 -4.79 -8.70 2.25
C GLN A 37 -6.10 -7.95 2.53
N ALA A 38 -6.83 -7.55 1.49
CA ALA A 38 -8.15 -6.93 1.67
C ALA A 38 -9.15 -7.91 2.30
N LEU A 39 -9.15 -9.16 1.85
CA LEU A 39 -10.06 -10.20 2.38
C LEU A 39 -9.76 -10.50 3.85
N TYR A 40 -8.50 -10.70 4.23
CA TYR A 40 -8.20 -11.00 5.63
C TYR A 40 -8.55 -9.85 6.57
N ASN A 41 -8.37 -8.59 6.16
CA ASN A 41 -8.79 -7.43 6.95
C ASN A 41 -10.32 -7.40 7.20
N ILE A 42 -11.11 -7.85 6.21
CA ILE A 42 -12.55 -7.97 6.35
C ILE A 42 -12.89 -9.10 7.33
N VAL A 43 -12.24 -10.25 7.22
CA VAL A 43 -12.48 -11.42 8.09
C VAL A 43 -12.13 -11.10 9.54
N ASP A 44 -10.98 -10.48 9.81
CA ASP A 44 -10.57 -10.02 11.13
C ASP A 44 -11.61 -9.07 11.74
N SER A 45 -12.06 -8.08 10.97
CA SER A 45 -13.12 -7.16 11.41
C SER A 45 -14.44 -7.86 11.76
N ILE A 46 -14.81 -8.92 11.02
CA ILE A 46 -16.00 -9.73 11.30
C ILE A 46 -15.86 -10.48 12.64
N PHE A 47 -14.69 -11.05 12.92
CA PHE A 47 -14.46 -11.75 14.18
C PHE A 47 -14.47 -10.79 15.37
N VAL A 48 -13.85 -9.62 15.24
CA VAL A 48 -13.87 -8.58 16.29
C VAL A 48 -15.29 -8.05 16.51
N ALA A 49 -16.08 -7.85 15.46
CA ALA A 49 -17.47 -7.40 15.57
C ALA A 49 -18.37 -8.41 16.34
N LYS A 50 -18.04 -9.70 16.28
CA LYS A 50 -18.75 -10.73 17.05
C LYS A 50 -18.48 -10.70 18.55
N LEU A 51 -17.43 -10.01 19.02
CA LEU A 51 -17.16 -9.85 20.45
C LEU A 51 -18.13 -8.84 21.08
N SER A 52 -18.08 -7.61 20.60
CA SER A 52 -18.97 -6.52 21.01
C SER A 52 -18.83 -5.34 20.05
N GLU A 53 -19.80 -4.44 20.08
CA GLU A 53 -19.74 -3.17 19.34
C GLU A 53 -18.59 -2.28 19.85
N ASN A 54 -18.35 -2.27 21.17
CA ASN A 54 -17.25 -1.55 21.80
C ASN A 54 -15.88 -2.07 21.31
N ALA A 55 -15.73 -3.40 21.15
CA ALA A 55 -14.52 -4.01 20.60
C ALA A 55 -14.24 -3.56 19.17
N LEU A 56 -15.26 -3.55 18.31
CA LEU A 56 -15.13 -3.07 16.93
C LEU A 56 -14.77 -1.58 16.88
N THR A 57 -15.41 -0.78 17.75
CA THR A 57 -15.12 0.65 17.86
C THR A 57 -13.69 0.89 18.32
N ALA A 58 -13.22 0.16 19.35
CA ALA A 58 -11.86 0.25 19.84
C ALA A 58 -10.81 -0.04 18.76
N VAL A 59 -10.99 -1.12 17.98
CA VAL A 59 -10.09 -1.47 16.86
C VAL A 59 -10.16 -0.45 15.72
N SER A 60 -11.36 0.07 15.44
CA SER A 60 -11.54 1.10 14.40
C SER A 60 -10.83 2.41 14.75
N LEU A 61 -10.83 2.81 16.02
CA LEU A 61 -10.12 4.00 16.50
C LEU A 61 -8.58 3.82 16.45
N ALA A 62 -8.06 2.60 16.45
CA ALA A 62 -6.64 2.30 16.28
C ALA A 62 -6.12 2.59 14.85
N PHE A 63 -7.02 2.62 13.87
CA PHE A 63 -6.69 2.66 12.44
C PHE A 63 -5.69 3.76 12.03
N PRO A 64 -5.74 5.01 12.52
CA PRO A 64 -4.78 6.04 12.14
C PRO A 64 -3.33 5.69 12.49
N LEU A 65 -3.06 5.19 13.71
CA LEU A 65 -1.71 4.81 14.11
C LEU A 65 -1.23 3.51 13.44
N GLN A 66 -2.13 2.55 13.20
CA GLN A 66 -1.81 1.38 12.39
C GLN A 66 -1.45 1.76 10.95
N THR A 67 -2.21 2.69 10.36
CA THR A 67 -1.91 3.19 9.01
C THR A 67 -0.56 3.89 8.97
N LEU A 68 -0.19 4.65 9.99
CA LEU A 68 1.13 5.28 10.08
C LEU A 68 2.26 4.23 10.15
N LEU A 69 2.09 3.19 10.97
CA LEU A 69 3.05 2.08 11.06
C LEU A 69 3.23 1.39 9.69
N ILE A 70 2.12 1.06 9.03
CA ILE A 70 2.13 0.45 7.69
C ILE A 70 2.77 1.41 6.67
N ALA A 71 2.44 2.70 6.73
CA ALA A 71 2.98 3.72 5.82
C ALA A 71 4.51 3.85 5.95
N VAL A 72 5.05 3.85 7.18
CA VAL A 72 6.50 3.89 7.41
C VAL A 72 7.17 2.64 6.87
N GLY A 73 6.63 1.45 7.14
CA GLY A 73 7.15 0.19 6.60
C GLY A 73 7.12 0.16 5.07
N THR A 74 5.98 0.44 4.47
CA THR A 74 5.81 0.39 3.00
C THR A 74 6.56 1.50 2.29
N GLY A 75 6.61 2.72 2.84
CA GLY A 75 7.33 3.84 2.25
C GLY A 75 8.84 3.59 2.22
N THR A 76 9.43 3.16 3.34
CA THR A 76 10.83 2.72 3.39
C THR A 76 11.08 1.59 2.38
N GLY A 77 10.13 0.64 2.26
CA GLY A 77 10.20 -0.47 1.32
C GLY A 77 10.15 -0.06 -0.14
N VAL A 78 9.34 0.93 -0.50
CA VAL A 78 9.29 1.46 -1.88
C VAL A 78 10.61 2.15 -2.24
N GLY A 79 11.17 2.95 -1.33
CA GLY A 79 12.47 3.59 -1.52
C GLY A 79 13.61 2.56 -1.69
N MET A 80 13.65 1.56 -0.81
CA MET A 80 14.60 0.44 -0.92
C MET A 80 14.43 -0.30 -2.24
N ASN A 81 13.21 -0.66 -2.63
CA ASN A 81 12.91 -1.39 -3.85
C ASN A 81 13.40 -0.64 -5.10
N ALA A 82 13.12 0.66 -5.20
CA ALA A 82 13.55 1.48 -6.33
C ALA A 82 15.08 1.54 -6.45
N LEU A 83 15.79 1.81 -5.35
CA LEU A 83 17.26 1.93 -5.35
C LEU A 83 17.93 0.57 -5.60
N LEU A 84 17.42 -0.49 -4.97
CA LEU A 84 17.97 -1.83 -5.06
C LEU A 84 17.81 -2.39 -6.47
N SER A 85 16.61 -2.34 -7.04
CA SER A 85 16.35 -2.81 -8.41
C SER A 85 17.16 -2.03 -9.44
N LYS A 86 17.30 -0.70 -9.26
CA LYS A 86 18.18 0.13 -10.10
C LYS A 86 19.62 -0.32 -10.01
N SER A 87 20.16 -0.54 -8.80
CA SER A 87 21.54 -0.98 -8.59
C SER A 87 21.82 -2.37 -9.19
N LEU A 88 20.83 -3.27 -9.17
CA LEU A 88 20.91 -4.56 -9.85
C LEU A 88 20.94 -4.39 -11.38
N GLY A 89 20.14 -3.47 -11.92
CA GLY A 89 20.17 -3.12 -13.36
C GLY A 89 21.51 -2.54 -13.80
N GLU A 90 22.12 -1.71 -12.96
CA GLU A 90 23.49 -1.17 -13.13
C GLU A 90 24.58 -2.25 -12.97
N LYS A 91 24.22 -3.48 -12.65
CA LYS A 91 25.14 -4.58 -12.29
C LYS A 91 26.07 -4.22 -11.11
N ASN A 92 25.67 -3.25 -10.29
CA ASN A 92 26.40 -2.81 -9.09
C ASN A 92 25.93 -3.57 -7.84
N PHE A 93 26.35 -4.84 -7.74
CA PHE A 93 25.98 -5.73 -6.63
C PHE A 93 26.47 -5.22 -5.27
N LYS A 94 27.61 -4.48 -5.25
CA LYS A 94 28.11 -3.87 -4.00
C LYS A 94 27.13 -2.84 -3.46
N LYS A 95 26.63 -1.95 -4.34
CA LYS A 95 25.63 -0.94 -3.96
C LYS A 95 24.29 -1.58 -3.62
N ALA A 96 23.86 -2.63 -4.36
CA ALA A 96 22.64 -3.36 -4.06
C ALA A 96 22.69 -4.00 -2.67
N ASN A 97 23.78 -4.69 -2.31
CA ASN A 97 23.96 -5.27 -0.98
C ASN A 97 24.05 -4.20 0.12
N ALA A 98 24.74 -3.10 -0.14
CA ALA A 98 24.78 -1.96 0.81
C ALA A 98 23.39 -1.35 1.02
N THR A 99 22.58 -1.22 -0.04
CA THR A 99 21.19 -0.75 0.05
C THR A 99 20.36 -1.66 0.93
N ALA A 100 20.44 -2.97 0.76
CA ALA A 100 19.70 -3.93 1.57
C ALA A 100 20.11 -3.91 3.05
N SER A 101 21.42 -3.84 3.32
CA SER A 101 21.93 -3.81 4.70
C SER A 101 21.58 -2.48 5.42
N ASN A 102 21.66 -1.34 4.72
CA ASN A 102 21.20 -0.06 5.27
C ASN A 102 19.68 -0.06 5.52
N ALA A 103 18.89 -0.62 4.59
CA ALA A 103 17.47 -0.74 4.77
C ALA A 103 17.11 -1.63 5.98
N ALA A 104 17.81 -2.74 6.22
CA ALA A 104 17.59 -3.57 7.40
C ALA A 104 17.78 -2.78 8.71
N VAL A 105 18.79 -1.93 8.76
CA VAL A 105 19.03 -1.03 9.91
C VAL A 105 17.90 -0.01 10.05
N LEU A 106 17.41 0.57 8.94
CA LEU A 106 16.29 1.51 8.98
C LEU A 106 15.01 0.85 9.50
N TYR A 107 14.72 -0.40 9.07
CA TYR A 107 13.59 -1.15 9.59
C TYR A 107 13.73 -1.48 11.08
N PHE A 108 14.93 -1.79 11.54
CA PHE A 108 15.21 -1.98 12.97
C PHE A 108 14.98 -0.70 13.77
N PHE A 109 15.47 0.45 13.30
CA PHE A 109 15.22 1.73 13.96
C PHE A 109 13.74 2.11 13.93
N SER A 110 13.05 1.88 12.82
CA SER A 110 11.60 2.08 12.74
C SER A 110 10.87 1.22 13.77
N TYR A 111 11.28 -0.04 13.95
CA TYR A 111 10.75 -0.90 14.99
C TYR A 111 10.96 -0.30 16.40
N LEU A 112 12.18 0.16 16.72
CA LEU A 112 12.44 0.77 18.02
C LEU A 112 11.57 2.00 18.29
N VAL A 113 11.34 2.83 17.26
CA VAL A 113 10.43 3.98 17.38
C VAL A 113 9.01 3.52 17.70
N PHE A 114 8.45 2.58 16.97
CA PHE A 114 7.10 2.09 17.21
C PHE A 114 6.98 1.28 18.51
N PHE A 115 8.04 0.58 18.91
CA PHE A 115 8.12 -0.09 20.22
C PHE A 115 7.97 0.93 21.36
N ILE A 116 8.72 2.05 21.31
CA ILE A 116 8.62 3.13 22.31
C ILE A 116 7.25 3.80 22.25
N LEU A 117 6.74 4.09 21.05
CA LEU A 117 5.43 4.69 20.86
C LEU A 117 4.29 3.78 21.38
N GLY A 118 4.45 2.47 21.31
CA GLY A 118 3.51 1.50 21.87
C GLY A 118 3.29 1.65 23.38
N PHE A 119 4.32 2.07 24.11
CA PHE A 119 4.21 2.34 25.55
C PHE A 119 3.80 3.77 25.88
N THR A 120 4.16 4.74 25.06
CA THR A 120 4.07 6.16 25.44
C THR A 120 2.88 6.88 24.83
N ILE A 121 2.54 6.59 23.57
CA ILE A 121 1.58 7.40 22.80
C ILE A 121 0.18 6.78 22.77
N VAL A 122 0.03 5.46 22.94
CA VAL A 122 -1.25 4.78 22.74
C VAL A 122 -2.33 5.28 23.71
N ARG A 123 -2.01 5.41 24.99
CA ARG A 123 -2.96 5.91 25.99
C ARG A 123 -3.37 7.36 25.77
N PRO A 124 -2.44 8.34 25.60
CA PRO A 124 -2.78 9.71 25.21
C PRO A 124 -3.60 9.82 23.92
N PHE A 125 -3.29 8.96 22.95
CA PHE A 125 -4.00 8.94 21.67
C PHE A 125 -5.47 8.56 21.83
N TYR A 126 -5.80 7.49 22.58
CA TYR A 126 -7.19 7.12 22.88
C TYR A 126 -7.87 8.17 23.74
N ALA A 127 -7.21 8.71 24.76
CA ALA A 127 -7.76 9.77 25.60
C ALA A 127 -8.13 11.02 24.78
N SER A 128 -7.36 11.34 23.74
CA SER A 128 -7.66 12.49 22.84
C SER A 128 -8.86 12.26 21.94
N GLN A 129 -9.20 10.99 21.63
CA GLN A 129 -10.32 10.65 20.74
C GLN A 129 -11.65 10.48 21.49
N ILE A 130 -11.62 9.86 22.66
CA ILE A 130 -12.84 9.46 23.39
C ILE A 130 -13.04 10.34 24.62
N GLY A 131 -12.02 11.04 25.09
CA GLY A 131 -12.03 11.72 26.38
C GLY A 131 -12.19 10.71 27.53
N ASN A 132 -13.05 11.02 28.50
CA ASN A 132 -13.38 10.11 29.61
C ASN A 132 -14.75 9.43 29.41
N ALA A 133 -15.29 9.45 28.18
CA ALA A 133 -16.69 9.05 27.95
C ALA A 133 -16.92 7.53 28.01
N ASP A 134 -15.93 6.70 27.62
CA ASP A 134 -16.07 5.26 27.59
C ASP A 134 -14.75 4.56 27.95
N GLN A 135 -14.65 4.14 29.20
CA GLN A 135 -13.45 3.52 29.73
C GLN A 135 -13.21 2.11 29.14
N GLU A 136 -14.29 1.39 28.79
CA GLU A 136 -14.17 0.05 28.18
C GLU A 136 -13.52 0.13 26.81
N ILE A 137 -14.00 1.03 25.92
CA ILE A 137 -13.41 1.24 24.60
C ILE A 137 -11.94 1.65 24.72
N MET A 138 -11.61 2.50 25.72
CA MET A 138 -10.24 2.94 25.95
C MET A 138 -9.33 1.77 26.34
N GLU A 139 -9.75 0.92 27.27
CA GLU A 139 -8.95 -0.23 27.72
C GLU A 139 -8.74 -1.24 26.59
N LEU A 140 -9.82 -1.65 25.90
CA LEU A 140 -9.76 -2.57 24.76
C LEU A 140 -8.85 -2.02 23.65
N GLY A 141 -8.96 -0.72 23.37
CA GLY A 141 -8.14 -0.07 22.35
C GLY A 141 -6.66 0.01 22.73
N ILE A 142 -6.34 0.31 23.98
CA ILE A 142 -4.96 0.35 24.48
C ILE A 142 -4.35 -1.05 24.39
N GLU A 143 -5.05 -2.09 24.84
CA GLU A 143 -4.55 -3.47 24.75
C GLU A 143 -4.25 -3.88 23.30
N TYR A 144 -5.18 -3.62 22.38
CA TYR A 144 -5.04 -3.95 20.98
C TYR A 144 -3.86 -3.22 20.33
N LEU A 145 -3.88 -1.89 20.38
CA LEU A 145 -2.91 -1.06 19.67
C LEU A 145 -1.51 -1.15 20.27
N SER A 146 -1.38 -1.21 21.61
CA SER A 146 -0.08 -1.42 22.25
C SER A 146 0.53 -2.75 21.84
N THR A 147 -0.26 -3.82 21.78
CA THR A 147 0.20 -5.14 21.32
C THR A 147 0.71 -5.06 19.87
N VAL A 148 -0.06 -4.47 18.96
CA VAL A 148 0.34 -4.33 17.55
C VAL A 148 1.60 -3.49 17.39
N MET A 149 1.74 -2.39 18.16
CA MET A 149 2.90 -1.49 18.03
C MET A 149 4.16 -2.07 18.68
N ILE A 150 4.05 -2.65 19.87
CA ILE A 150 5.17 -3.26 20.59
C ILE A 150 5.75 -4.44 19.81
N PHE A 151 4.88 -5.25 19.20
CA PHE A 151 5.29 -6.40 18.41
C PHE A 151 5.34 -6.13 16.90
N SER A 152 5.46 -4.87 16.50
CA SER A 152 5.54 -4.44 15.10
C SER A 152 6.76 -4.97 14.33
N PHE A 153 7.74 -5.59 15.03
CA PHE A 153 8.89 -6.22 14.37
C PHE A 153 8.47 -7.27 13.33
N GLY A 154 7.38 -8.00 13.58
CA GLY A 154 6.82 -8.99 12.64
C GLY A 154 6.43 -8.35 11.32
N LEU A 155 5.64 -7.27 11.36
CA LEU A 155 5.22 -6.50 10.18
C LEU A 155 6.42 -5.90 9.45
N LEU A 156 7.31 -5.24 10.17
CA LEU A 156 8.44 -4.55 9.57
C LEU A 156 9.45 -5.51 8.92
N ALA A 157 9.72 -6.66 9.57
CA ALA A 157 10.54 -7.72 9.00
C ALA A 157 9.87 -8.37 7.79
N GLN A 158 8.56 -8.63 7.84
CA GLN A 158 7.79 -9.12 6.70
C GLN A 158 7.95 -8.20 5.50
N VAL A 159 7.65 -6.90 5.67
CA VAL A 159 7.74 -5.91 4.58
C VAL A 159 9.17 -5.84 4.03
N PHE A 160 10.18 -5.83 4.89
CA PHE A 160 11.59 -5.83 4.48
C PHE A 160 11.93 -7.02 3.57
N PHE A 161 11.66 -8.24 4.02
CA PHE A 161 11.99 -9.45 3.25
C PHE A 161 11.15 -9.57 1.98
N GLU A 162 9.87 -9.19 1.99
CA GLU A 162 9.03 -9.16 0.80
C GLU A 162 9.56 -8.15 -0.24
N ARG A 163 10.05 -6.99 0.19
CA ARG A 163 10.64 -6.00 -0.71
C ARG A 163 11.97 -6.47 -1.30
N LEU A 164 12.78 -7.23 -0.57
CA LEU A 164 13.96 -7.88 -1.12
C LEU A 164 13.59 -8.87 -2.24
N LEU A 165 12.57 -9.70 -2.02
CA LEU A 165 12.08 -10.65 -3.02
C LEU A 165 11.53 -9.96 -4.27
N THR A 166 10.74 -8.91 -4.09
CA THR A 166 10.17 -8.16 -5.23
C THR A 166 11.23 -7.41 -6.01
N SER A 167 12.20 -6.80 -5.33
CA SER A 167 13.30 -6.05 -5.95
C SER A 167 14.20 -6.92 -6.84
N THR A 168 14.28 -8.21 -6.56
CA THR A 168 15.04 -9.20 -7.34
C THR A 168 14.18 -9.96 -8.37
N GLY A 169 12.90 -9.58 -8.50
CA GLY A 169 11.98 -10.20 -9.44
C GLY A 169 11.28 -11.46 -8.94
N ARG A 170 11.37 -11.81 -7.66
CA ARG A 170 10.85 -13.05 -7.06
C ARG A 170 9.49 -12.87 -6.39
N THR A 171 8.56 -12.25 -7.09
CA THR A 171 7.24 -11.83 -6.55
C THR A 171 6.35 -12.99 -6.11
N ILE A 172 6.50 -14.19 -6.71
CA ILE A 172 5.76 -15.39 -6.29
C ILE A 172 6.06 -15.74 -4.83
N PHE A 173 7.32 -15.67 -4.41
CA PHE A 173 7.68 -15.95 -3.01
C PHE A 173 7.19 -14.87 -2.05
N SER A 174 7.13 -13.61 -2.49
CA SER A 174 6.49 -12.55 -1.73
C SER A 174 4.98 -12.81 -1.54
N MET A 175 4.30 -13.27 -2.60
CA MET A 175 2.90 -13.68 -2.51
C MET A 175 2.72 -14.86 -1.55
N THR A 176 3.55 -15.90 -1.67
CA THR A 176 3.46 -17.08 -0.79
C THR A 176 3.62 -16.69 0.69
N SER A 177 4.57 -15.81 0.98
CA SER A 177 4.76 -15.26 2.34
C SER A 177 3.51 -14.58 2.87
N LYS A 178 2.92 -13.64 2.09
CA LYS A 178 1.69 -12.94 2.48
C LYS A 178 0.50 -13.89 2.67
N LEU A 179 0.34 -14.85 1.74
CA LEU A 179 -0.72 -15.87 1.84
C LEU A 179 -0.60 -16.68 3.12
N THR A 180 0.61 -17.16 3.42
CA THR A 180 0.86 -17.94 4.64
C THR A 180 0.54 -17.13 5.89
N GLY A 181 0.97 -15.88 5.94
CA GLY A 181 0.65 -14.99 7.07
C GLY A 181 -0.85 -14.73 7.22
N ALA A 182 -1.55 -14.45 6.12
CA ALA A 182 -3.00 -14.22 6.12
C ALA A 182 -3.79 -15.47 6.54
N ILE A 183 -3.43 -16.64 6.03
CA ILE A 183 -4.05 -17.91 6.43
C ILE A 183 -3.80 -18.19 7.91
N THR A 184 -2.58 -17.98 8.41
CA THR A 184 -2.24 -18.13 9.83
C THR A 184 -3.09 -17.21 10.69
N ASN A 185 -3.23 -15.95 10.32
CA ASN A 185 -4.07 -14.99 11.05
C ASN A 185 -5.55 -15.44 11.06
N ILE A 186 -6.14 -15.76 9.90
CA ILE A 186 -7.56 -16.20 9.80
C ILE A 186 -7.84 -17.45 10.66
N ILE A 187 -6.86 -18.37 10.78
CA ILE A 187 -7.00 -19.56 11.62
C ILE A 187 -6.88 -19.20 13.09
N LEU A 188 -5.93 -18.33 13.46
CA LEU A 188 -5.66 -17.97 14.86
C LEU A 188 -6.68 -17.00 15.43
N ASP A 189 -7.30 -16.15 14.62
CA ASP A 189 -8.32 -15.20 15.08
C ASP A 189 -9.42 -15.87 15.91
N PRO A 190 -10.20 -16.83 15.40
CA PRO A 190 -11.26 -17.45 16.20
C PRO A 190 -10.70 -18.25 17.40
N ILE A 191 -9.51 -18.80 17.29
CA ILE A 191 -8.88 -19.58 18.36
C ILE A 191 -8.53 -18.67 19.53
N LEU A 192 -7.87 -17.55 19.30
CA LEU A 192 -7.40 -16.65 20.35
C LEU A 192 -8.49 -15.67 20.82
N ILE A 193 -9.37 -15.22 19.91
CA ILE A 193 -10.45 -14.30 20.25
C ILE A 193 -11.48 -15.00 21.17
N PHE A 194 -11.93 -16.20 20.80
CA PHE A 194 -13.02 -16.91 21.50
C PHE A 194 -12.53 -17.99 22.45
N GLY A 195 -11.23 -18.33 22.45
CA GLY A 195 -10.67 -19.37 23.32
C GLY A 195 -11.00 -20.79 22.85
N LEU A 196 -10.96 -21.03 21.53
CA LEU A 196 -11.22 -22.35 20.97
C LEU A 196 -10.00 -23.28 21.14
N LEU A 197 -10.21 -24.59 21.03
CA LEU A 197 -9.18 -25.63 21.10
C LEU A 197 -8.33 -25.62 22.39
N GLY A 198 -8.88 -25.11 23.49
CA GLY A 198 -8.19 -25.01 24.77
C GLY A 198 -7.28 -23.79 24.93
N ALA A 199 -7.26 -22.88 23.98
CA ALA A 199 -6.56 -21.60 24.10
C ALA A 199 -7.31 -20.68 25.10
N PRO A 200 -6.59 -19.76 25.79
CA PRO A 200 -7.25 -18.76 26.61
C PRO A 200 -8.09 -17.80 25.74
N LYS A 201 -9.27 -17.42 26.24
CA LYS A 201 -10.11 -16.40 25.61
C LYS A 201 -9.46 -15.03 25.83
N MET A 202 -8.88 -14.46 24.78
CA MET A 202 -8.15 -13.20 24.85
C MET A 202 -8.93 -11.99 24.29
N GLY A 203 -10.11 -12.21 23.69
CA GLY A 203 -10.91 -11.11 23.13
C GLY A 203 -10.16 -10.29 22.08
N VAL A 204 -10.19 -8.96 22.22
CA VAL A 204 -9.55 -8.02 21.29
C VAL A 204 -8.02 -8.16 21.26
N THR A 205 -7.41 -8.45 22.41
CA THR A 205 -5.96 -8.74 22.48
C THR A 205 -5.62 -10.00 21.67
N GLY A 206 -6.53 -10.99 21.62
CA GLY A 206 -6.38 -12.18 20.78
C GLY A 206 -6.29 -11.87 19.29
N ALA A 207 -7.10 -10.93 18.78
CA ALA A 207 -7.01 -10.45 17.40
C ALA A 207 -5.65 -9.78 17.12
N ALA A 208 -5.16 -8.93 18.04
CA ALA A 208 -3.86 -8.32 17.93
C ALA A 208 -2.72 -9.36 17.88
N VAL A 209 -2.76 -10.35 18.78
CA VAL A 209 -1.76 -11.43 18.86
C VAL A 209 -1.80 -12.30 17.61
N ALA A 210 -2.98 -12.67 17.11
CA ALA A 210 -3.14 -13.43 15.87
C ALA A 210 -2.54 -12.69 14.67
N THR A 211 -2.79 -11.38 14.57
CA THR A 211 -2.20 -10.51 13.54
C THR A 211 -0.67 -10.49 13.63
N VAL A 212 -0.12 -10.31 14.83
CA VAL A 212 1.35 -10.31 15.05
C VAL A 212 1.96 -11.67 14.69
N ILE A 213 1.34 -12.77 15.11
CA ILE A 213 1.85 -14.12 14.77
C ILE A 213 1.80 -14.34 13.26
N GLY A 214 0.69 -13.96 12.58
CA GLY A 214 0.57 -14.05 11.13
C GLY A 214 1.69 -13.28 10.41
N GLN A 215 1.99 -12.06 10.86
CA GLN A 215 3.08 -11.24 10.33
C GLN A 215 4.45 -11.85 10.60
N CYS A 216 4.68 -12.44 11.78
CA CYS A 216 5.93 -13.14 12.10
C CYS A 216 6.13 -14.38 11.22
N VAL A 217 5.09 -15.18 11.01
CA VAL A 217 5.13 -16.35 10.12
C VAL A 217 5.42 -15.91 8.69
N ALA A 218 4.76 -14.85 8.21
CA ALA A 218 5.06 -14.27 6.90
C ALA A 218 6.53 -13.82 6.80
N ALA A 219 7.04 -13.14 7.82
CA ALA A 219 8.44 -12.70 7.86
C ALA A 219 9.42 -13.88 7.81
N LEU A 220 9.15 -14.96 8.55
CA LEU A 220 9.96 -16.17 8.55
C LEU A 220 9.95 -16.86 7.17
N VAL A 221 8.78 -17.00 6.55
CA VAL A 221 8.64 -17.57 5.20
C VAL A 221 9.37 -16.70 4.18
N ALA A 222 9.19 -15.38 4.22
CA ALA A 222 9.89 -14.46 3.31
C ALA A 222 11.41 -14.50 3.52
N GLY A 223 11.87 -14.53 4.78
CA GLY A 223 13.28 -14.67 5.13
C GLY A 223 13.89 -15.98 4.62
N PHE A 224 13.19 -17.10 4.82
CA PHE A 224 13.58 -18.41 4.29
C PHE A 224 13.67 -18.41 2.76
N CYS A 225 12.66 -17.86 2.08
CA CYS A 225 12.65 -17.74 0.62
C CYS A 225 13.79 -16.86 0.11
N ASN A 226 14.11 -15.76 0.82
CA ASN A 226 15.28 -14.95 0.49
C ASN A 226 16.58 -15.71 0.64
N HIS A 227 16.75 -16.46 1.73
CA HIS A 227 17.97 -17.22 1.96
C HIS A 227 18.14 -18.35 0.92
N ARG A 228 17.06 -19.07 0.61
CA ARG A 228 17.12 -20.28 -0.25
C ARG A 228 17.10 -19.99 -1.75
N TYR A 229 16.35 -18.95 -2.16
CA TYR A 229 16.07 -18.72 -3.57
C TYR A 229 16.60 -17.39 -4.11
N ASN A 230 16.99 -16.42 -3.25
CA ASN A 230 17.46 -15.13 -3.70
C ASN A 230 18.98 -15.09 -3.84
N HIS A 231 19.47 -15.62 -4.97
CA HIS A 231 20.91 -15.67 -5.24
C HIS A 231 21.48 -14.33 -5.75
N ASP A 232 20.63 -13.39 -6.15
CA ASP A 232 21.05 -12.10 -6.66
C ASP A 232 21.60 -11.17 -5.56
N MET A 233 21.30 -11.51 -4.28
CA MET A 233 21.66 -10.71 -3.13
C MET A 233 22.14 -11.55 -1.96
N LYS A 234 23.17 -11.06 -1.28
CA LYS A 234 23.64 -11.62 -0.01
C LYS A 234 23.65 -10.51 1.04
N LEU A 235 22.80 -10.64 2.06
CA LEU A 235 22.85 -9.76 3.23
C LEU A 235 24.18 -10.01 3.93
N LYS A 236 25.10 -9.05 3.83
CA LYS A 236 26.40 -9.08 4.50
C LYS A 236 26.42 -8.00 5.54
N PHE A 237 26.42 -8.39 6.80
CA PHE A 237 26.60 -7.46 7.94
C PHE A 237 28.06 -7.36 8.38
N HIS A 238 28.92 -8.29 7.92
CA HIS A 238 30.34 -8.24 8.25
C HIS A 238 31.03 -7.10 7.48
N GLY A 239 31.65 -6.15 8.21
CA GLY A 239 32.22 -4.92 7.63
C GLY A 239 31.17 -3.88 7.20
N PHE A 240 29.93 -3.99 7.70
CA PHE A 240 28.88 -3.03 7.44
C PHE A 240 29.25 -1.63 7.96
N ARG A 241 29.00 -0.61 7.12
CA ARG A 241 29.07 0.80 7.52
C ARG A 241 27.76 1.48 7.10
N LEU A 242 27.21 2.27 8.02
CA LEU A 242 26.08 3.14 7.72
C LEU A 242 26.48 4.12 6.61
N ASP A 243 25.70 4.11 5.52
CA ASP A 243 25.89 5.04 4.40
C ASP A 243 24.72 6.01 4.34
N PHE A 244 24.92 7.22 4.83
CA PHE A 244 23.91 8.26 4.87
C PHE A 244 23.44 8.70 3.48
N HIS A 245 24.26 8.51 2.44
CA HIS A 245 23.84 8.79 1.06
C HIS A 245 22.82 7.77 0.56
N ILE A 246 23.03 6.49 0.87
CA ILE A 246 22.08 5.43 0.57
C ILE A 246 20.77 5.67 1.36
N ILE A 247 20.87 5.97 2.65
CA ILE A 247 19.72 6.27 3.51
C ILE A 247 18.94 7.47 2.96
N GLY A 248 19.61 8.55 2.61
CA GLY A 248 19.00 9.73 2.00
C GLY A 248 18.30 9.41 0.68
N THR A 249 18.87 8.53 -0.14
CA THR A 249 18.24 8.10 -1.40
C THR A 249 16.99 7.23 -1.17
N ILE A 250 17.01 6.34 -0.17
CA ILE A 250 15.85 5.54 0.23
C ILE A 250 14.72 6.47 0.70
N TYR A 251 15.02 7.41 1.58
CA TYR A 251 14.01 8.32 2.12
C TYR A 251 13.57 9.43 1.15
N ALA A 252 14.36 9.76 0.12
CA ALA A 252 13.92 10.64 -0.97
C ALA A 252 12.69 10.07 -1.71
N VAL A 253 12.49 8.75 -1.68
CA VAL A 253 11.29 8.07 -2.18
C VAL A 253 10.36 7.68 -1.03
N GLY A 254 10.91 7.25 0.10
CA GLY A 254 10.17 6.75 1.25
C GLY A 254 9.29 7.80 1.91
N ILE A 255 9.84 8.97 2.26
CA ILE A 255 9.08 10.03 2.93
C ILE A 255 7.89 10.53 2.09
N PRO A 256 8.06 10.87 0.79
CA PRO A 256 6.93 11.20 -0.05
C PRO A 256 5.85 10.11 -0.08
N THR A 257 6.24 8.85 -0.07
CA THR A 257 5.31 7.72 -0.08
C THR A 257 4.55 7.60 1.25
N ILE A 258 5.23 7.81 2.39
CA ILE A 258 4.60 7.85 3.73
C ILE A 258 3.55 8.98 3.77
N ILE A 259 3.91 10.18 3.33
CA ILE A 259 3.02 11.34 3.30
C ILE A 259 1.79 11.03 2.42
N MET A 260 1.98 10.46 1.22
CA MET A 260 0.86 10.12 0.33
C MET A 260 -0.15 9.17 0.98
N GLN A 261 0.30 8.18 1.75
CA GLN A 261 -0.60 7.26 2.45
C GLN A 261 -1.36 7.96 3.59
N SER A 262 -0.70 8.87 4.31
CA SER A 262 -1.31 9.63 5.40
C SER A 262 -2.36 10.65 4.92
N ILE A 263 -2.17 11.22 3.73
CA ILE A 263 -3.10 12.20 3.14
C ILE A 263 -4.50 11.60 2.93
N GLY A 264 -4.59 10.31 2.57
CA GLY A 264 -5.87 9.64 2.40
C GLY A 264 -6.76 9.67 3.66
N SER A 265 -6.15 9.54 4.84
CA SER A 265 -6.88 9.62 6.11
C SER A 265 -7.39 11.05 6.39
N VAL A 266 -6.58 12.07 6.08
CA VAL A 266 -7.00 13.48 6.22
C VAL A 266 -8.15 13.79 5.27
N MET A 267 -8.07 13.35 4.02
CA MET A 267 -9.12 13.52 3.03
C MET A 267 -10.44 12.89 3.50
N THR A 268 -10.38 11.64 3.96
CA THR A 268 -11.57 10.92 4.47
C THR A 268 -12.20 11.65 5.65
N TYR A 269 -11.40 12.15 6.59
CA TYR A 269 -11.89 12.95 7.72
C TYR A 269 -12.60 14.21 7.26
N CYS A 270 -11.99 14.99 6.37
CA CYS A 270 -12.59 16.23 5.85
C CYS A 270 -13.88 15.97 5.06
N MET A 271 -13.91 14.92 4.23
CA MET A 271 -15.12 14.55 3.50
C MET A 271 -16.25 14.13 4.44
N ASN A 272 -15.97 13.35 5.46
CA ASN A 272 -16.96 12.97 6.47
C ASN A 272 -17.51 14.21 7.20
N ARG A 273 -16.67 15.21 7.51
CA ARG A 273 -17.12 16.47 8.13
C ARG A 273 -18.05 17.28 7.22
N ILE A 274 -17.81 17.27 5.91
CA ILE A 274 -18.69 17.93 4.93
C ILE A 274 -20.02 17.18 4.79
N LEU A 275 -19.95 15.84 4.70
CA LEU A 275 -21.13 15.03 4.42
C LEU A 275 -22.09 14.90 5.61
N ILE A 276 -21.56 14.89 6.83
CA ILE A 276 -22.39 14.80 8.06
C ILE A 276 -23.29 16.03 8.25
N GLU A 277 -22.94 17.19 7.66
CA GLU A 277 -23.78 18.38 7.68
C GLU A 277 -25.10 18.16 6.92
N PHE A 278 -25.16 17.19 5.98
CA PHE A 278 -26.37 16.86 5.23
C PHE A 278 -27.16 15.73 5.89
N SER A 279 -26.51 14.58 6.11
CA SER A 279 -27.12 13.47 6.84
C SER A 279 -26.06 12.42 7.24
N SER A 280 -26.39 11.63 8.25
CA SER A 280 -25.59 10.45 8.62
C SER A 280 -25.57 9.41 7.50
N THR A 281 -26.66 9.28 6.76
CA THR A 281 -26.79 8.38 5.60
C THR A 281 -25.82 8.78 4.47
N ALA A 282 -25.60 10.08 4.21
CA ALA A 282 -24.60 10.54 3.23
C ALA A 282 -23.19 10.13 3.62
N THR A 283 -22.85 10.21 4.91
CA THR A 283 -21.56 9.75 5.43
C THR A 283 -21.44 8.22 5.31
N ALA A 284 -22.52 7.47 5.56
CA ALA A 284 -22.54 6.02 5.40
C ALA A 284 -22.33 5.61 3.93
N VAL A 285 -22.97 6.30 2.97
CA VAL A 285 -22.74 6.11 1.52
C VAL A 285 -21.28 6.28 1.16
N PHE A 286 -20.65 7.34 1.67
CA PHE A 286 -19.21 7.56 1.42
C PHE A 286 -18.34 6.46 2.02
N GLY A 287 -18.67 5.97 3.21
CA GLY A 287 -17.99 4.83 3.83
C GLY A 287 -18.08 3.55 3.00
N VAL A 288 -19.26 3.25 2.44
CA VAL A 288 -19.45 2.09 1.55
C VAL A 288 -18.69 2.29 0.25
N TYR A 289 -18.78 3.48 -0.36
CA TYR A 289 -17.98 3.82 -1.54
C TYR A 289 -16.49 3.56 -1.30
N PHE A 290 -15.95 4.00 -0.16
CA PHE A 290 -14.52 3.84 0.14
C PHE A 290 -14.10 2.37 0.26
N LYS A 291 -14.95 1.52 0.83
CA LYS A 291 -14.73 0.07 0.87
C LYS A 291 -14.77 -0.56 -0.52
N LEU A 292 -15.75 -0.20 -1.34
CA LEU A 292 -15.87 -0.67 -2.72
C LEU A 292 -14.69 -0.19 -3.56
N GLN A 293 -14.30 1.07 -3.45
CA GLN A 293 -13.12 1.61 -4.12
C GLN A 293 -11.86 0.82 -3.75
N SER A 294 -11.65 0.56 -2.48
CA SER A 294 -10.48 -0.21 -2.01
C SER A 294 -10.42 -1.57 -2.70
N PHE A 295 -11.54 -2.26 -2.84
CA PHE A 295 -11.60 -3.55 -3.52
C PHE A 295 -11.16 -3.46 -4.99
N PHE A 296 -11.66 -2.48 -5.75
CA PHE A 296 -11.30 -2.31 -7.17
C PHE A 296 -9.88 -1.78 -7.37
N PHE A 297 -9.35 -1.00 -6.43
CA PHE A 297 -7.99 -0.44 -6.56
C PHE A 297 -6.90 -1.35 -6.01
N MET A 298 -7.19 -2.32 -5.14
CA MET A 298 -6.19 -3.26 -4.63
C MET A 298 -5.42 -4.00 -5.74
N PRO A 299 -6.06 -4.52 -6.82
CA PRO A 299 -5.33 -5.09 -7.94
C PRO A 299 -4.40 -4.09 -8.63
N VAL A 300 -4.81 -2.82 -8.78
CA VAL A 300 -3.99 -1.77 -9.39
C VAL A 300 -2.77 -1.46 -8.53
N PHE A 301 -2.91 -1.43 -7.20
CA PHE A 301 -1.77 -1.30 -6.29
C PHE A 301 -0.85 -2.53 -6.34
N GLY A 302 -1.41 -3.73 -6.52
CA GLY A 302 -0.65 -4.94 -6.77
C GLY A 302 0.15 -4.86 -8.06
N LEU A 303 -0.47 -4.39 -9.15
CA LEU A 303 0.21 -4.10 -10.42
C LEU A 303 1.40 -3.15 -10.20
N ASN A 304 1.19 -2.04 -9.47
CA ASN A 304 2.23 -1.06 -9.18
C ASN A 304 3.42 -1.66 -8.42
N ASN A 305 3.16 -2.51 -7.43
CA ASN A 305 4.20 -3.21 -6.70
C ASN A 305 5.02 -4.14 -7.61
N GLY A 306 4.40 -4.72 -8.63
CA GLY A 306 5.07 -5.57 -9.62
C GLY A 306 5.89 -4.81 -10.65
N ILE A 307 5.41 -3.62 -11.11
CA ILE A 307 6.09 -2.86 -12.17
C ILE A 307 7.22 -1.97 -11.67
N THR A 308 7.17 -1.50 -10.42
CA THR A 308 8.21 -0.65 -9.83
C THR A 308 9.61 -1.24 -10.01
N PRO A 309 9.89 -2.49 -9.62
CA PRO A 309 11.21 -3.07 -9.81
C PRO A 309 11.58 -3.27 -11.29
N ILE A 310 10.61 -3.56 -12.17
CA ILE A 310 10.88 -3.72 -13.61
C ILE A 310 11.36 -2.39 -14.21
N ILE A 311 10.67 -1.29 -13.89
CA ILE A 311 11.01 0.05 -14.39
C ILE A 311 12.37 0.48 -13.83
N ALA A 312 12.59 0.34 -12.52
CA ALA A 312 13.82 0.74 -11.84
C ALA A 312 15.03 -0.06 -12.35
N TYR A 313 14.88 -1.38 -12.54
CA TYR A 313 15.92 -2.26 -13.09
C TYR A 313 16.30 -1.84 -14.52
N ASN A 314 15.31 -1.71 -15.43
CA ASN A 314 15.57 -1.37 -16.81
C ASN A 314 16.11 0.08 -16.96
N TYR A 315 15.74 0.97 -16.04
CA TYR A 315 16.36 2.29 -15.92
C TYR A 315 17.84 2.17 -15.57
N GLY A 316 18.20 1.40 -14.55
CA GLY A 316 19.59 1.15 -14.17
C GLY A 316 20.40 0.42 -15.25
N ALA A 317 19.77 -0.50 -15.98
CA ALA A 317 20.37 -1.25 -17.07
C ALA A 317 20.51 -0.44 -18.39
N GLY A 318 20.00 0.80 -18.45
CA GLY A 318 20.04 1.62 -19.67
C GLY A 318 19.15 1.07 -20.80
N GLN A 319 18.06 0.36 -20.48
CA GLN A 319 17.18 -0.28 -21.46
C GLN A 319 15.87 0.50 -21.65
N ARG A 320 15.95 1.66 -22.29
CA ARG A 320 14.83 2.58 -22.52
C ARG A 320 13.62 1.91 -23.19
N LYS A 321 13.84 1.13 -24.27
CA LYS A 321 12.75 0.47 -25.01
C LYS A 321 11.93 -0.46 -24.11
N ARG A 322 12.61 -1.26 -23.28
CA ARG A 322 11.95 -2.16 -22.33
C ARG A 322 11.18 -1.40 -21.26
N MET A 323 11.77 -0.32 -20.71
CA MET A 323 11.13 0.56 -19.74
C MET A 323 9.84 1.19 -20.31
N LEU A 324 9.89 1.79 -21.49
CA LEU A 324 8.73 2.39 -22.14
C LEU A 324 7.64 1.35 -22.47
N LYS A 325 8.02 0.15 -22.92
CA LYS A 325 7.08 -0.94 -23.19
C LYS A 325 6.40 -1.40 -21.90
N THR A 326 7.15 -1.46 -20.79
CA THR A 326 6.58 -1.79 -19.46
C THR A 326 5.56 -0.71 -19.06
N ILE A 327 5.90 0.56 -19.15
CA ILE A 327 4.99 1.67 -18.80
C ILE A 327 3.69 1.60 -19.62
N LYS A 328 3.81 1.48 -20.97
CA LYS A 328 2.64 1.42 -21.85
C LYS A 328 1.74 0.23 -21.54
N LEU A 329 2.32 -0.95 -21.36
CA LEU A 329 1.55 -2.16 -21.07
C LEU A 329 0.89 -2.09 -19.67
N SER A 330 1.60 -1.51 -18.69
CA SER A 330 1.03 -1.29 -17.36
C SER A 330 -0.12 -0.30 -17.36
N MET A 331 -0.02 0.76 -18.15
CA MET A 331 -1.13 1.71 -18.36
C MET A 331 -2.36 1.02 -18.94
N LEU A 332 -2.16 0.15 -19.94
CA LEU A 332 -3.26 -0.61 -20.53
C LEU A 332 -3.93 -1.56 -19.52
N VAL A 333 -3.14 -2.31 -18.76
CA VAL A 333 -3.66 -3.24 -17.74
C VAL A 333 -4.39 -2.46 -16.63
N ALA A 334 -3.81 -1.35 -16.16
CA ALA A 334 -4.45 -0.51 -15.14
C ALA A 334 -5.77 0.09 -15.67
N PHE A 335 -5.81 0.55 -16.93
CA PHE A 335 -7.05 1.00 -17.57
C PHE A 335 -8.11 -0.10 -17.57
N CYS A 336 -7.78 -1.31 -18.01
CA CYS A 336 -8.74 -2.42 -18.00
C CYS A 336 -9.30 -2.70 -16.60
N LEU A 337 -8.44 -2.69 -15.57
CA LEU A 337 -8.85 -2.92 -14.19
C LEU A 337 -9.79 -1.82 -13.67
N THR A 338 -9.43 -0.55 -13.88
CA THR A 338 -10.28 0.55 -13.44
C THR A 338 -11.55 0.67 -14.27
N PHE A 339 -11.50 0.33 -15.56
CA PHE A 339 -12.68 0.31 -16.44
C PHE A 339 -13.71 -0.72 -15.98
N ILE A 340 -13.29 -1.89 -15.50
CA ILE A 340 -14.19 -2.86 -14.86
C ILE A 340 -14.87 -2.23 -13.64
N GLY A 341 -14.12 -1.53 -12.79
CA GLY A 341 -14.71 -0.81 -11.65
C GLY A 341 -15.72 0.25 -12.08
N PHE A 342 -15.42 1.02 -13.13
CA PHE A 342 -16.34 1.97 -13.72
C PHE A 342 -17.66 1.29 -14.19
N LEU A 343 -17.55 0.20 -14.96
CA LEU A 343 -18.73 -0.54 -15.43
C LEU A 343 -19.58 -1.09 -14.28
N CYS A 344 -18.96 -1.54 -13.19
CA CYS A 344 -19.68 -1.98 -12.01
C CYS A 344 -20.44 -0.83 -11.32
N PHE A 345 -19.81 0.34 -11.20
CA PHE A 345 -20.43 1.51 -10.56
C PHE A 345 -21.57 2.11 -11.39
N GLU A 346 -21.47 2.06 -12.72
CA GLU A 346 -22.53 2.50 -13.62
C GLU A 346 -23.66 1.46 -13.77
N GLY A 347 -23.28 0.20 -13.96
CA GLY A 347 -24.23 -0.85 -14.34
C GLY A 347 -25.01 -1.47 -13.19
N ILE A 348 -24.36 -1.67 -12.04
CA ILE A 348 -24.93 -2.42 -10.91
C ILE A 348 -24.79 -1.71 -9.54
N PRO A 349 -24.94 -0.37 -9.44
CA PRO A 349 -24.71 0.33 -8.18
C PRO A 349 -25.69 -0.11 -7.07
N GLN A 350 -26.95 -0.46 -7.41
CA GLN A 350 -27.93 -0.97 -6.44
C GLN A 350 -27.47 -2.29 -5.81
N ILE A 351 -26.91 -3.20 -6.61
CA ILE A 351 -26.40 -4.50 -6.12
C ILE A 351 -25.21 -4.26 -5.19
N LEU A 352 -24.29 -3.38 -5.59
CA LEU A 352 -23.13 -3.05 -4.78
C LEU A 352 -23.51 -2.46 -3.42
N LEU A 353 -24.46 -1.53 -3.38
CA LEU A 353 -24.98 -0.96 -2.14
C LEU A 353 -25.79 -1.99 -1.33
N GLY A 354 -26.58 -2.84 -2.01
CA GLY A 354 -27.34 -3.91 -1.39
C GLY A 354 -26.50 -4.93 -0.62
N MET A 355 -25.24 -5.15 -1.02
CA MET A 355 -24.29 -5.99 -0.27
C MET A 355 -24.00 -5.46 1.15
N PHE A 356 -24.30 -4.19 1.41
CA PHE A 356 -24.10 -3.53 2.71
C PHE A 356 -25.43 -3.23 3.42
N ASN A 357 -26.51 -3.95 3.08
CA ASN A 357 -27.84 -3.77 3.66
C ASN A 357 -28.35 -2.31 3.54
N ALA A 358 -28.17 -1.71 2.37
CA ALA A 358 -28.55 -0.33 2.12
C ALA A 358 -30.05 -0.11 2.32
N SER A 359 -30.45 0.91 3.10
CA SER A 359 -31.81 1.39 3.21
C SER A 359 -32.25 2.11 1.92
N ASP A 360 -33.56 2.33 1.77
CA ASP A 360 -34.11 3.06 0.60
C ASP A 360 -33.51 4.46 0.50
N GLU A 361 -33.31 5.16 1.60
CA GLU A 361 -32.64 6.46 1.65
C GLU A 361 -31.18 6.34 1.18
N MET A 362 -30.47 5.32 1.63
CA MET A 362 -29.09 5.07 1.24
C MET A 362 -28.97 4.72 -0.25
N LEU A 363 -29.94 4.03 -0.83
CA LEU A 363 -30.02 3.78 -2.28
C LEU A 363 -30.28 5.06 -3.06
N THR A 364 -31.19 5.91 -2.57
CA THR A 364 -31.53 7.19 -3.20
C THR A 364 -30.32 8.13 -3.31
N ILE A 365 -29.49 8.20 -2.26
CA ILE A 365 -28.29 9.01 -2.24
C ILE A 365 -27.12 8.28 -2.94
N GLY A 366 -26.97 7.00 -2.68
CA GLY A 366 -25.78 6.22 -3.04
C GLY A 366 -25.70 5.85 -4.51
N VAL A 367 -26.83 5.58 -5.18
CA VAL A 367 -26.81 5.21 -6.61
C VAL A 367 -26.29 6.36 -7.48
N PRO A 368 -26.81 7.60 -7.37
CA PRO A 368 -26.23 8.74 -8.08
C PRO A 368 -24.80 9.03 -7.66
N ALA A 369 -24.49 8.90 -6.37
CA ALA A 369 -23.13 9.12 -5.85
C ALA A 369 -22.12 8.16 -6.50
N LEU A 370 -22.40 6.84 -6.52
CA LEU A 370 -21.51 5.85 -7.12
C LEU A 370 -21.30 6.09 -8.62
N ARG A 371 -22.36 6.44 -9.36
CA ARG A 371 -22.25 6.76 -10.79
C ARG A 371 -21.38 7.98 -11.05
N ILE A 372 -21.63 9.09 -10.36
CA ILE A 372 -20.85 10.31 -10.52
C ILE A 372 -19.40 10.08 -10.13
N ILE A 373 -19.17 9.48 -8.98
CA ILE A 373 -17.81 9.17 -8.52
C ILE A 373 -17.15 8.18 -9.49
N GLY A 374 -17.89 7.16 -9.99
CA GLY A 374 -17.38 6.16 -10.93
C GLY A 374 -16.66 6.75 -12.15
N ILE A 375 -17.06 7.94 -12.60
CA ILE A 375 -16.43 8.62 -13.75
C ILE A 375 -14.91 8.80 -13.56
N HIS A 376 -14.45 9.04 -12.34
CA HIS A 376 -13.01 9.25 -12.09
C HIS A 376 -12.16 8.00 -12.37
N TYR A 377 -12.75 6.78 -12.35
CA TYR A 377 -12.04 5.53 -12.68
C TYR A 377 -11.51 5.52 -14.12
N LEU A 378 -12.17 6.24 -15.04
CA LEU A 378 -11.72 6.37 -16.44
C LEU A 378 -10.40 7.11 -16.57
N ILE A 379 -9.97 7.84 -15.55
CA ILE A 379 -8.77 8.69 -15.56
C ILE A 379 -7.74 8.20 -14.53
N ALA A 380 -8.19 7.64 -13.41
CA ALA A 380 -7.36 7.30 -12.25
C ALA A 380 -6.18 6.38 -12.59
N TRP A 381 -6.34 5.44 -13.52
CA TRP A 381 -5.26 4.55 -13.95
C TRP A 381 -4.01 5.28 -14.42
N PHE A 382 -4.19 6.39 -15.15
CA PHE A 382 -3.08 7.19 -15.67
C PHE A 382 -2.29 7.84 -14.53
N CYS A 383 -3.00 8.47 -13.58
CA CYS A 383 -2.40 9.14 -12.44
C CYS A 383 -1.66 8.15 -11.53
N ILE A 384 -2.25 6.97 -11.29
CA ILE A 384 -1.69 5.93 -10.43
C ILE A 384 -0.41 5.34 -11.05
N VAL A 385 -0.44 4.95 -12.33
CA VAL A 385 0.75 4.39 -13.00
C VAL A 385 1.84 5.44 -13.16
N SER A 386 1.49 6.69 -13.51
CA SER A 386 2.48 7.79 -13.59
C SER A 386 3.17 8.01 -12.23
N GLY A 387 2.42 7.99 -11.14
CA GLY A 387 2.96 8.07 -9.78
C GLY A 387 3.97 6.95 -9.49
N THR A 388 3.67 5.74 -9.93
CA THR A 388 4.58 4.58 -9.79
C THR A 388 5.84 4.76 -10.64
N VAL A 389 5.73 5.29 -11.86
CA VAL A 389 6.90 5.63 -12.69
C VAL A 389 7.80 6.64 -11.98
N PHE A 390 7.22 7.69 -11.37
CA PHE A 390 7.99 8.69 -10.63
C PHE A 390 8.73 8.06 -9.45
N GLN A 391 8.08 7.18 -8.68
CA GLN A 391 8.70 6.45 -7.56
C GLN A 391 9.84 5.53 -8.04
N ALA A 392 9.61 4.76 -9.10
CA ALA A 392 10.59 3.83 -9.65
C ALA A 392 11.85 4.54 -10.17
N LEU A 393 11.71 5.77 -10.68
CA LEU A 393 12.81 6.63 -11.15
C LEU A 393 13.45 7.47 -10.01
N GLY A 394 13.06 7.25 -8.75
CA GLY A 394 13.57 8.00 -7.61
C GLY A 394 13.05 9.44 -7.49
N LYS A 395 11.94 9.76 -8.16
CA LYS A 395 11.32 11.10 -8.18
C LYS A 395 9.94 11.12 -7.50
N ALA A 396 9.80 10.38 -6.40
CA ALA A 396 8.54 10.25 -5.66
C ALA A 396 7.96 11.59 -5.16
N PHE A 397 8.78 12.64 -5.07
CA PHE A 397 8.31 13.98 -4.75
C PHE A 397 7.23 14.48 -5.73
N PHE A 398 7.32 14.14 -7.01
CA PHE A 398 6.27 14.47 -7.98
C PHE A 398 4.97 13.70 -7.71
N SER A 399 5.07 12.42 -7.32
CA SER A 399 3.89 11.64 -6.92
C SER A 399 3.20 12.26 -5.70
N MET A 400 3.99 12.72 -4.73
CA MET A 400 3.48 13.38 -3.53
C MET A 400 2.76 14.69 -3.89
N ILE A 401 3.34 15.53 -4.74
CA ILE A 401 2.69 16.78 -5.21
C ILE A 401 1.34 16.46 -5.87
N VAL A 402 1.30 15.50 -6.78
CA VAL A 402 0.05 15.09 -7.44
C VAL A 402 -0.99 14.65 -6.41
N SER A 403 -0.58 13.86 -5.41
CA SER A 403 -1.49 13.36 -4.37
C SER A 403 -2.02 14.48 -3.46
N ILE A 404 -1.13 15.39 -3.05
CA ILE A 404 -1.50 16.56 -2.23
C ILE A 404 -2.46 17.47 -3.02
N MET A 405 -2.10 17.82 -4.24
CA MET A 405 -2.96 18.65 -5.11
C MET A 405 -4.33 18.02 -5.29
N ARG A 406 -4.39 16.73 -5.65
CA ARG A 406 -5.64 16.02 -5.86
C ARG A 406 -6.53 16.02 -4.63
N GLN A 407 -6.00 15.60 -3.47
CA GLN A 407 -6.83 15.31 -2.30
C GLN A 407 -7.06 16.54 -1.42
N LEU A 408 -6.03 17.34 -1.15
CA LEU A 408 -6.16 18.47 -0.19
C LEU A 408 -6.52 19.78 -0.88
N PHE A 409 -5.91 20.09 -2.04
CA PHE A 409 -6.10 21.40 -2.67
C PHE A 409 -7.23 21.42 -3.71
N VAL A 410 -7.68 20.29 -4.19
CA VAL A 410 -8.76 20.23 -5.19
C VAL A 410 -9.99 19.54 -4.63
N LEU A 411 -9.89 18.27 -4.20
CA LEU A 411 -11.06 17.48 -3.81
C LEU A 411 -11.79 18.12 -2.62
N ILE A 412 -11.09 18.43 -1.54
CA ILE A 412 -11.71 19.00 -0.33
C ILE A 412 -12.32 20.38 -0.59
N PRO A 413 -11.60 21.38 -1.18
CA PRO A 413 -12.20 22.66 -1.50
C PRO A 413 -13.35 22.56 -2.51
N ALA A 414 -13.24 21.72 -3.54
CA ALA A 414 -14.31 21.49 -4.49
C ALA A 414 -15.56 20.91 -3.79
N ALA A 415 -15.38 19.88 -2.95
CA ALA A 415 -16.48 19.32 -2.18
C ALA A 415 -17.17 20.35 -1.29
N TYR A 416 -16.38 21.18 -0.59
CA TYR A 416 -16.92 22.24 0.27
C TYR A 416 -17.70 23.30 -0.54
N ILE A 417 -17.14 23.77 -1.64
CA ILE A 417 -17.79 24.77 -2.52
C ILE A 417 -19.07 24.17 -3.12
N LEU A 418 -19.01 22.97 -3.66
CA LEU A 418 -20.16 22.29 -4.27
C LEU A 418 -21.26 22.02 -3.23
N ALA A 419 -20.90 21.68 -1.98
CA ALA A 419 -21.84 21.53 -0.89
C ALA A 419 -22.63 22.80 -0.62
N LYS A 420 -21.97 23.97 -0.67
CA LYS A 420 -22.62 25.28 -0.47
C LYS A 420 -23.47 25.73 -1.65
N LEU A 421 -23.07 25.40 -2.88
CA LEU A 421 -23.75 25.86 -4.09
C LEU A 421 -24.93 24.98 -4.54
N GLY A 422 -24.80 23.65 -4.40
CA GLY A 422 -25.77 22.71 -5.00
C GLY A 422 -26.18 21.56 -4.09
N GLY A 423 -25.77 21.58 -2.82
CA GLY A 423 -26.13 20.54 -1.86
C GLY A 423 -25.47 19.19 -2.12
N LEU A 424 -26.00 18.14 -1.49
CA LEU A 424 -25.41 16.81 -1.45
C LEU A 424 -25.18 16.19 -2.83
N HIS A 425 -26.11 16.33 -3.74
CA HIS A 425 -26.02 15.68 -5.07
C HIS A 425 -24.83 16.19 -5.89
N VAL A 426 -24.43 17.43 -5.68
CA VAL A 426 -23.33 18.03 -6.45
C VAL A 426 -21.98 17.78 -5.81
N VAL A 427 -21.91 17.50 -4.51
CA VAL A 427 -20.65 17.21 -3.79
C VAL A 427 -19.86 16.09 -4.45
N TRP A 428 -20.52 15.07 -4.96
CA TRP A 428 -19.87 13.89 -5.58
C TRP A 428 -19.06 14.23 -6.83
N TRP A 429 -19.35 15.35 -7.51
CA TRP A 429 -18.57 15.85 -8.64
C TRP A 429 -17.15 16.29 -8.26
N SER A 430 -16.89 16.52 -6.97
CA SER A 430 -15.54 16.85 -6.49
C SER A 430 -14.50 15.77 -6.86
N PHE A 431 -14.90 14.48 -6.95
CA PHE A 431 -14.01 13.38 -7.32
C PHE A 431 -13.58 13.45 -8.80
N PRO A 432 -14.49 13.51 -9.78
CA PRO A 432 -14.11 13.71 -11.18
C PRO A 432 -13.29 14.99 -11.41
N ILE A 433 -13.66 16.11 -10.79
CA ILE A 433 -12.93 17.39 -10.89
C ILE A 433 -11.48 17.21 -10.38
N ALA A 434 -11.31 16.61 -9.21
CA ALA A 434 -10.00 16.36 -8.64
C ALA A 434 -9.14 15.46 -9.53
N GLU A 435 -9.74 14.45 -10.16
CA GLU A 435 -9.01 13.53 -11.03
C GLU A 435 -8.60 14.18 -12.35
N VAL A 436 -9.42 15.06 -12.94
CA VAL A 436 -9.06 15.83 -14.16
C VAL A 436 -7.85 16.73 -13.88
N ILE A 437 -7.82 17.43 -12.74
CA ILE A 437 -6.68 18.27 -12.36
C ILE A 437 -5.46 17.40 -12.09
N SER A 438 -5.64 16.25 -11.42
CA SER A 438 -4.59 15.27 -11.20
C SER A 438 -3.99 14.75 -12.52
N LEU A 439 -4.84 14.50 -13.53
CA LEU A 439 -4.41 14.13 -14.88
C LEU A 439 -3.51 15.21 -15.51
N MET A 440 -3.91 16.48 -15.43
CA MET A 440 -3.13 17.59 -15.98
C MET A 440 -1.76 17.71 -15.31
N VAL A 441 -1.71 17.67 -13.97
CA VAL A 441 -0.46 17.75 -13.19
C VAL A 441 0.42 16.52 -13.43
N SER A 442 -0.15 15.33 -13.44
CA SER A 442 0.57 14.07 -13.73
C SER A 442 1.14 14.06 -15.14
N SER A 443 0.38 14.53 -16.12
CA SER A 443 0.83 14.65 -17.53
C SER A 443 2.00 15.63 -17.66
N PHE A 444 1.90 16.79 -17.00
CA PHE A 444 2.98 17.77 -16.99
C PHE A 444 4.27 17.17 -16.42
N PHE A 445 4.20 16.50 -15.26
CA PHE A 445 5.38 15.86 -14.67
C PHE A 445 5.89 14.68 -15.50
N LEU A 446 5.01 13.89 -16.10
CA LEU A 446 5.42 12.76 -16.94
C LEU A 446 6.16 13.25 -18.20
N VAL A 447 5.68 14.31 -18.84
CA VAL A 447 6.37 14.95 -19.98
C VAL A 447 7.72 15.51 -19.53
N ARG A 448 7.80 16.17 -18.39
CA ARG A 448 9.06 16.69 -17.84
C ARG A 448 10.05 15.56 -17.57
N ILE A 449 9.62 14.47 -16.90
CA ILE A 449 10.47 13.30 -16.62
C ILE A 449 10.89 12.60 -17.92
N ASN A 450 9.98 12.51 -18.89
CA ASN A 450 10.33 11.92 -20.17
C ASN A 450 11.46 12.71 -20.84
N ARG A 451 11.37 14.04 -20.88
CA ARG A 451 12.40 14.90 -21.51
C ARG A 451 13.72 14.94 -20.73
N THR A 452 13.68 14.91 -19.40
CA THR A 452 14.87 15.11 -18.55
C THR A 452 15.58 13.82 -18.15
N ILE A 453 14.86 12.70 -18.06
CA ILE A 453 15.37 11.43 -17.57
C ILE A 453 15.22 10.34 -18.63
N ILE A 454 13.97 10.00 -19.04
CA ILE A 454 13.71 8.83 -19.88
C ILE A 454 14.37 8.94 -21.25
N SER A 455 14.29 10.13 -21.90
CA SER A 455 14.90 10.35 -23.20
C SER A 455 16.44 10.27 -23.21
N ARG A 456 17.06 10.46 -22.03
CA ARG A 456 18.52 10.38 -21.85
C ARG A 456 19.02 8.97 -21.57
N VAL A 457 18.14 8.03 -21.32
CA VAL A 457 18.50 6.62 -21.18
C VAL A 457 18.83 6.05 -22.55
N PRO A 458 19.96 5.32 -22.72
CA PRO A 458 20.29 4.66 -23.97
C PRO A 458 19.16 3.75 -24.46
N GLU A 459 19.02 3.57 -25.78
CA GLU A 459 17.93 2.76 -26.33
C GLU A 459 18.01 1.28 -25.98
N GLY A 460 19.19 0.77 -25.62
CA GLY A 460 19.43 -0.65 -25.30
C GLY A 460 19.08 -1.59 -26.47
N LYS A 461 19.66 -2.78 -26.50
CA LYS A 461 19.21 -3.87 -27.39
C LYS A 461 17.90 -4.45 -26.83
N LEU A 462 16.91 -4.70 -27.69
CA LEU A 462 15.67 -5.43 -27.33
C LEU A 462 15.98 -6.87 -27.07
#